data_7be64a0f180c9bb31f9eb49d694ed2c3
#
_entry.id   7be64a0f180c9bb31f9eb49d694ed2c3
#
_cell.length_a   1.000
_cell.length_b   1.000
_cell.length_c   1.000
_cell.angle_alpha   90.00
_cell.angle_beta   90.00
_cell.angle_gamma   90.00
#
_symmetry.space_group_name_H-M   'P 1'
#
loop_
_entity.id
_entity.type
_entity.pdbx_description
1 polymer ?
#
loop_
_entity_poly.entity_id
_entity_poly.type
_entity_poly.pdbx_seq_one_letter_code
_entity_poly.pdbx_strand_id
1 'polypeptide(L)'
;MAIAVGQAAPEFALKDQSMKEVKLSDFKGKKNVVLVFYPLDWSPVCTNEHACFVNDMKQFETLDAEVLGVSVDSAWSHKAYAEKMGIKYPLLADFQPRGAMAEKYGVFLADKGITGRAIAIVNKAGNIAWFKQYDIPVVPDLKEVASALAQVKAASA
;
A
#
# COMPACT_ATOMS: atom_id res chain seq x y z
N MET A 1 13.49 -11.16 2.53
CA MET A 1 14.20 -10.76 1.29
C MET A 1 13.48 -9.61 0.62
N ALA A 2 14.24 -8.68 0.10
CA ALA A 2 13.64 -7.58 -0.66
C ALA A 2 13.01 -8.10 -1.95
N ILE A 3 11.88 -7.51 -2.34
CA ILE A 3 11.26 -7.80 -3.64
C ILE A 3 12.03 -7.08 -4.75
N ALA A 4 11.90 -7.58 -5.96
CA ALA A 4 12.56 -7.00 -7.13
C ALA A 4 11.53 -6.66 -8.20
N VAL A 5 11.80 -5.57 -8.94
CA VAL A 5 10.99 -5.20 -10.10
C VAL A 5 11.05 -6.32 -11.12
N GLY A 6 9.90 -6.68 -11.68
CA GLY A 6 9.75 -7.76 -12.64
C GLY A 6 9.34 -9.10 -12.05
N GLN A 7 9.52 -9.31 -10.75
CA GLN A 7 9.06 -10.55 -10.13
C GLN A 7 7.55 -10.53 -9.88
N ALA A 8 6.95 -11.71 -9.77
CA ALA A 8 5.55 -11.83 -9.36
C ALA A 8 5.37 -11.27 -7.95
N ALA A 9 4.36 -10.41 -7.77
CA ALA A 9 4.05 -9.85 -6.47
C ALA A 9 3.51 -10.95 -5.55
N PRO A 10 4.00 -11.05 -4.30
CA PRO A 10 3.46 -12.01 -3.35
C PRO A 10 1.96 -11.80 -3.12
N GLU A 11 1.19 -12.88 -3.18
CA GLU A 11 -0.25 -12.85 -2.92
C GLU A 11 -0.51 -12.57 -1.44
N PHE A 12 -1.62 -11.93 -1.16
CA PHE A 12 -2.10 -11.70 0.19
C PHE A 12 -3.63 -11.79 0.23
N ALA A 13 -4.16 -12.02 1.43
CA ALA A 13 -5.58 -11.99 1.72
C ALA A 13 -5.73 -11.38 3.11
N LEU A 14 -6.10 -10.12 3.18
CA LEU A 14 -6.20 -9.37 4.43
C LEU A 14 -7.54 -8.66 4.51
N LYS A 15 -8.03 -8.44 5.72
CA LYS A 15 -9.26 -7.69 5.92
C LYS A 15 -9.00 -6.19 5.92
N ASP A 16 -9.92 -5.44 5.32
CA ASP A 16 -9.90 -3.99 5.37
C ASP A 16 -10.66 -3.46 6.61
N GLN A 17 -10.81 -2.16 6.72
CA GLN A 17 -11.50 -1.49 7.83
C GLN A 17 -13.00 -1.81 7.91
N SER A 18 -13.58 -2.39 6.87
CA SER A 18 -14.98 -2.85 6.85
C SER A 18 -15.11 -4.35 7.09
N MET A 19 -14.03 -5.01 7.48
CA MET A 19 -13.95 -6.47 7.67
C MET A 19 -14.13 -7.27 6.40
N LYS A 20 -14.01 -6.65 5.23
CA LYS A 20 -14.05 -7.31 3.94
C LYS A 20 -12.67 -7.85 3.61
N GLU A 21 -12.59 -9.11 3.16
CA GLU A 21 -11.33 -9.69 2.72
C GLU A 21 -10.94 -9.11 1.36
N VAL A 22 -9.69 -8.63 1.27
CA VAL A 22 -9.11 -8.08 0.05
C VAL A 22 -7.90 -8.94 -0.34
N LYS A 23 -7.90 -9.40 -1.58
CA LYS A 23 -6.80 -10.21 -2.14
C LYS A 23 -6.16 -9.45 -3.30
N LEU A 24 -4.85 -9.63 -3.46
CA LEU A 24 -4.16 -9.06 -4.62
C LEU A 24 -4.78 -9.55 -5.93
N SER A 25 -5.13 -10.82 -6.00
CA SER A 25 -5.75 -11.44 -7.18
C SER A 25 -7.09 -10.82 -7.58
N ASP A 26 -7.76 -10.10 -6.65
CA ASP A 26 -9.01 -9.41 -6.96
C ASP A 26 -8.83 -8.32 -8.03
N PHE A 27 -7.60 -7.80 -8.16
CA PHE A 27 -7.28 -6.70 -9.09
C PHE A 27 -6.58 -7.18 -10.36
N LYS A 28 -6.13 -8.42 -10.39
CA LYS A 28 -5.39 -8.96 -11.55
C LYS A 28 -6.23 -8.88 -12.81
N GLY A 29 -5.66 -8.30 -13.86
CA GLY A 29 -6.34 -8.09 -15.14
C GLY A 29 -7.32 -6.93 -15.14
N LYS A 30 -7.49 -6.23 -14.02
CA LYS A 30 -8.50 -5.17 -13.86
C LYS A 30 -7.88 -3.80 -13.59
N LYS A 31 -7.03 -3.72 -12.58
CA LYS A 31 -6.40 -2.47 -12.15
C LYS A 31 -4.95 -2.68 -11.74
N ASN A 32 -4.15 -1.64 -11.88
CA ASN A 32 -2.85 -1.56 -11.24
C ASN A 32 -3.09 -1.27 -9.75
N VAL A 33 -2.19 -1.71 -8.88
CA VAL A 33 -2.34 -1.57 -7.43
C VAL A 33 -1.16 -0.80 -6.88
N VAL A 34 -1.43 0.24 -6.10
CA VAL A 34 -0.42 0.97 -5.33
C VAL A 34 -0.51 0.49 -3.89
N LEU A 35 0.49 -0.28 -3.46
CA LEU A 35 0.59 -0.77 -2.08
C LEU A 35 1.38 0.24 -1.27
N VAL A 36 0.74 0.82 -0.26
CA VAL A 36 1.34 1.81 0.61
C VAL A 36 1.61 1.16 1.97
N PHE A 37 2.85 0.70 2.17
CA PHE A 37 3.28 0.15 3.45
C PHE A 37 3.68 1.29 4.38
N TYR A 38 3.10 1.33 5.58
CA TYR A 38 3.40 2.39 6.55
C TYR A 38 3.49 1.81 7.96
N PRO A 39 4.26 2.46 8.86
CA PRO A 39 4.52 1.90 10.18
C PRO A 39 3.30 1.71 11.07
N LEU A 40 2.55 2.77 11.34
CA LEU A 40 1.42 2.69 12.29
C LEU A 40 0.37 3.75 11.98
N ASP A 41 -0.90 3.39 12.18
CA ASP A 41 -1.99 4.36 12.25
C ASP A 41 -1.66 5.40 13.32
N TRP A 42 -2.09 6.64 13.12
CA TRP A 42 -2.00 7.75 14.06
C TRP A 42 -0.60 8.35 14.22
N SER A 43 0.46 7.74 13.70
CA SER A 43 1.79 8.35 13.78
C SER A 43 1.86 9.59 12.90
N PRO A 44 2.63 10.64 13.30
CA PRO A 44 2.60 11.93 12.59
C PRO A 44 2.97 11.86 11.11
N VAL A 45 4.04 11.15 10.77
CA VAL A 45 4.51 11.03 9.38
C VAL A 45 3.53 10.22 8.55
N CYS A 46 3.00 9.12 9.08
CA CYS A 46 2.00 8.30 8.40
C CYS A 46 0.71 9.11 8.17
N THR A 47 0.31 9.94 9.12
CA THR A 47 -0.86 10.81 8.99
C THR A 47 -0.66 11.81 7.86
N ASN A 48 0.53 12.41 7.73
CA ASN A 48 0.84 13.31 6.63
C ASN A 48 0.85 12.57 5.28
N GLU A 49 1.40 11.37 5.24
CA GLU A 49 1.40 10.53 4.03
C GLU A 49 -0.02 10.24 3.56
N HIS A 50 -0.88 9.79 4.47
CA HIS A 50 -2.28 9.49 4.12
C HIS A 50 -3.05 10.73 3.73
N ALA A 51 -2.81 11.88 4.37
CA ALA A 51 -3.43 13.14 3.98
C ALA A 51 -3.09 13.49 2.52
N CYS A 52 -1.84 13.28 2.10
CA CYS A 52 -1.43 13.49 0.71
C CYS A 52 -2.18 12.55 -0.24
N PHE A 53 -2.29 11.25 0.09
CA PHE A 53 -3.03 10.31 -0.74
C PHE A 53 -4.52 10.66 -0.82
N VAL A 54 -5.14 11.06 0.29
CA VAL A 54 -6.55 11.47 0.29
C VAL A 54 -6.77 12.66 -0.64
N ASN A 55 -5.89 13.66 -0.58
CA ASN A 55 -5.98 14.85 -1.43
C ASN A 55 -5.77 14.53 -2.92
N ASP A 56 -4.93 13.55 -3.23
CA ASP A 56 -4.53 13.23 -4.60
C ASP A 56 -5.25 11.99 -5.18
N MET A 57 -6.24 11.44 -4.47
CA MET A 57 -6.93 10.20 -4.91
C MET A 57 -7.48 10.26 -6.33
N LYS A 58 -8.00 11.41 -6.74
CA LYS A 58 -8.54 11.60 -8.08
C LYS A 58 -7.50 11.31 -9.17
N GLN A 59 -6.26 11.74 -8.93
CA GLN A 59 -5.16 11.49 -9.84
C GLN A 59 -4.88 9.99 -9.98
N PHE A 60 -4.88 9.25 -8.88
CA PHE A 60 -4.67 7.80 -8.91
C PHE A 60 -5.81 7.06 -9.60
N GLU A 61 -7.05 7.50 -9.38
CA GLU A 61 -8.21 6.93 -10.05
C GLU A 61 -8.15 7.12 -11.57
N THR A 62 -7.73 8.29 -12.04
CA THR A 62 -7.57 8.55 -13.47
C THR A 62 -6.46 7.71 -14.11
N LEU A 63 -5.55 7.19 -13.31
CA LEU A 63 -4.48 6.29 -13.76
C LEU A 63 -4.88 4.81 -13.65
N ASP A 64 -6.16 4.54 -13.44
CA ASP A 64 -6.74 3.18 -13.38
C ASP A 64 -6.06 2.33 -12.30
N ALA A 65 -5.89 2.91 -11.12
CA ALA A 65 -5.20 2.28 -10.01
C ALA A 65 -6.06 2.23 -8.76
N GLU A 66 -5.84 1.18 -7.97
CA GLU A 66 -6.38 1.05 -6.62
C GLU A 66 -5.25 1.30 -5.63
N VAL A 67 -5.50 2.14 -4.63
CA VAL A 67 -4.55 2.37 -3.53
C VAL A 67 -4.95 1.49 -2.35
N LEU A 68 -3.99 0.74 -1.81
CA LEU A 68 -4.20 -0.10 -0.62
C LEU A 68 -3.15 0.27 0.42
N GLY A 69 -3.59 0.73 1.59
CA GLY A 69 -2.68 0.96 2.72
C GLY A 69 -2.47 -0.34 3.49
N VAL A 70 -1.27 -0.56 4.02
CA VAL A 70 -0.93 -1.79 4.76
C VAL A 70 -0.10 -1.43 5.98
N SER A 71 -0.56 -1.84 7.16
CA SER A 71 0.21 -1.77 8.40
C SER A 71 -0.16 -2.94 9.31
N VAL A 72 0.56 -3.07 10.43
CA VAL A 72 0.30 -4.14 11.41
C VAL A 72 -0.86 -3.83 12.35
N ASP A 73 -1.51 -2.69 12.18
CA ASP A 73 -2.65 -2.30 13.02
C ASP A 73 -3.86 -3.19 12.75
N SER A 74 -4.76 -3.26 13.75
CA SER A 74 -6.00 -4.02 13.62
C SER A 74 -6.99 -3.33 12.68
N ALA A 75 -7.95 -4.10 12.17
CA ALA A 75 -9.03 -3.52 11.36
C ALA A 75 -9.86 -2.48 12.14
N TRP A 76 -9.96 -2.63 13.45
CA TRP A 76 -10.64 -1.66 14.31
C TRP A 76 -9.91 -0.33 14.39
N SER A 77 -8.57 -0.37 14.54
CA SER A 77 -7.75 0.84 14.47
C SER A 77 -7.88 1.50 13.10
N HIS A 78 -7.79 0.72 12.03
CA HIS A 78 -7.95 1.21 10.67
C HIS A 78 -9.30 1.89 10.45
N LYS A 79 -10.37 1.32 11.00
CA LYS A 79 -11.70 1.90 10.86
C LYS A 79 -11.78 3.30 11.48
N ALA A 80 -11.32 3.44 12.71
CA ALA A 80 -11.32 4.72 13.41
C ALA A 80 -10.41 5.74 12.70
N TYR A 81 -9.24 5.28 12.27
CA TYR A 81 -8.27 6.12 11.58
C TYR A 81 -8.80 6.60 10.22
N ALA A 82 -9.39 5.70 9.43
CA ALA A 82 -9.98 6.05 8.14
C ALA A 82 -11.11 7.06 8.28
N GLU A 83 -11.97 6.89 9.28
CA GLU A 83 -13.06 7.84 9.56
C GLU A 83 -12.51 9.21 9.91
N LYS A 84 -11.51 9.28 10.78
CA LYS A 84 -10.91 10.54 11.20
C LYS A 84 -10.21 11.25 10.05
N MET A 85 -9.50 10.52 9.21
CA MET A 85 -8.69 11.08 8.12
C MET A 85 -9.45 11.26 6.81
N GLY A 86 -10.67 10.74 6.70
CA GLY A 86 -11.41 10.76 5.44
C GLY A 86 -10.83 9.82 4.39
N ILE A 87 -10.19 8.75 4.82
CA ILE A 87 -9.58 7.75 3.92
C ILE A 87 -10.68 6.88 3.31
N LYS A 88 -10.75 6.84 1.97
CA LYS A 88 -11.75 6.04 1.24
C LYS A 88 -11.17 4.76 0.66
N TYR A 89 -9.85 4.67 0.51
CA TYR A 89 -9.21 3.45 0.03
C TYR A 89 -9.07 2.43 1.18
N PRO A 90 -8.97 1.12 0.85
CA PRO A 90 -8.83 0.09 1.87
C PRO A 90 -7.54 0.23 2.67
N LEU A 91 -7.64 0.04 3.97
CA LEU A 91 -6.49 -0.11 4.88
C LEU A 91 -6.47 -1.57 5.32
N LEU A 92 -5.45 -2.30 4.91
CA LEU A 92 -5.34 -3.74 5.14
C LEU A 92 -4.64 -4.01 6.46
N ALA A 93 -5.24 -4.90 7.25
CA ALA A 93 -4.74 -5.26 8.57
C ALA A 93 -3.79 -6.45 8.47
N ASP A 94 -2.49 -6.18 8.44
CA ASP A 94 -1.43 -7.20 8.50
C ASP A 94 -1.13 -7.54 9.98
N PHE A 95 -2.20 -7.82 10.71
CA PHE A 95 -2.25 -7.88 12.16
C PHE A 95 -1.92 -9.27 12.71
N GLN A 96 -2.43 -10.33 12.07
CA GLN A 96 -2.25 -11.68 12.56
C GLN A 96 -2.12 -12.68 11.40
N PRO A 97 -0.97 -13.35 11.22
CA PRO A 97 0.27 -13.12 11.96
C PRO A 97 0.84 -11.74 11.68
N ARG A 98 1.36 -11.10 12.72
CA ARG A 98 1.83 -9.72 12.63
C ARG A 98 2.92 -9.56 11.58
N GLY A 99 2.66 -8.71 10.58
CA GLY A 99 3.64 -8.38 9.57
C GLY A 99 3.91 -9.47 8.55
N ALA A 100 3.06 -10.49 8.46
CA ALA A 100 3.29 -11.60 7.52
C ALA A 100 3.37 -11.15 6.07
N MET A 101 2.49 -10.23 5.66
CA MET A 101 2.54 -9.64 4.31
C MET A 101 3.78 -8.78 4.14
N ALA A 102 4.05 -7.90 5.11
CA ALA A 102 5.23 -7.02 5.08
C ALA A 102 6.53 -7.84 4.95
N GLU A 103 6.60 -8.99 5.62
CA GLU A 103 7.75 -9.87 5.55
C GLU A 103 7.93 -10.45 4.14
N LYS A 104 6.84 -10.87 3.49
CA LYS A 104 6.89 -11.36 2.11
C LYS A 104 7.38 -10.30 1.13
N TYR A 105 7.08 -9.03 1.41
CA TYR A 105 7.52 -7.91 0.59
C TYR A 105 8.87 -7.33 1.02
N GLY A 106 9.49 -7.92 2.05
CA GLY A 106 10.81 -7.49 2.51
C GLY A 106 10.83 -6.16 3.26
N VAL A 107 9.70 -5.74 3.80
CA VAL A 107 9.55 -4.43 4.45
C VAL A 107 9.16 -4.51 5.94
N PHE A 108 9.18 -5.69 6.53
CA PHE A 108 8.89 -5.85 7.95
C PHE A 108 10.13 -5.54 8.80
N LEU A 109 9.96 -4.69 9.81
CA LEU A 109 11.01 -4.33 10.76
C LEU A 109 10.86 -5.19 12.01
N ALA A 110 11.48 -6.37 12.00
CA ALA A 110 11.31 -7.38 13.06
C ALA A 110 11.72 -6.88 14.44
N ASP A 111 12.76 -6.05 14.53
CA ASP A 111 13.25 -5.48 15.79
C ASP A 111 12.22 -4.53 16.43
N LYS A 112 11.34 -3.94 15.63
CA LYS A 112 10.31 -3.00 16.08
C LYS A 112 8.91 -3.61 16.07
N GLY A 113 8.72 -4.72 15.37
CA GLY A 113 7.42 -5.36 15.23
C GLY A 113 6.42 -4.55 14.39
N ILE A 114 6.92 -3.71 13.50
CA ILE A 114 6.11 -2.85 12.63
C ILE A 114 6.55 -2.95 11.17
N THR A 115 5.70 -2.46 10.29
CA THR A 115 6.01 -2.33 8.87
C THR A 115 6.97 -1.15 8.65
N GLY A 116 7.89 -1.28 7.72
CA GLY A 116 8.69 -0.14 7.25
C GLY A 116 7.85 0.72 6.31
N ARG A 117 8.42 1.86 5.89
CA ARG A 117 7.75 2.74 4.94
C ARG A 117 8.22 2.39 3.53
N ALA A 118 7.28 2.00 2.67
CA ALA A 118 7.59 1.62 1.29
C ALA A 118 6.34 1.76 0.43
N ILE A 119 6.55 1.95 -0.87
CA ILE A 119 5.47 1.94 -1.85
C ILE A 119 5.86 0.96 -2.96
N ALA A 120 4.93 0.07 -3.30
CA ALA A 120 5.08 -0.86 -4.42
C ALA A 120 3.94 -0.65 -5.41
N ILE A 121 4.25 -0.69 -6.70
CA ILE A 121 3.23 -0.70 -7.74
C ILE A 121 3.21 -2.10 -8.33
N VAL A 122 2.04 -2.74 -8.30
CA VAL A 122 1.79 -4.04 -8.90
C VAL A 122 0.96 -3.80 -10.17
N ASN A 123 1.45 -4.27 -11.30
CA ASN A 123 0.72 -4.08 -12.56
C ASN A 123 -0.43 -5.07 -12.71
N LYS A 124 -1.25 -4.89 -13.75
CA LYS A 124 -2.41 -5.75 -14.02
C LYS A 124 -2.04 -7.22 -14.22
N ALA A 125 -0.81 -7.50 -14.66
CA ALA A 125 -0.33 -8.87 -14.81
C ALA A 125 0.03 -9.54 -13.48
N GLY A 126 0.07 -8.77 -12.38
CA GLY A 126 0.41 -9.27 -11.05
C GLY A 126 1.90 -9.24 -10.73
N ASN A 127 2.67 -8.45 -11.46
CA ASN A 127 4.12 -8.31 -11.24
C ASN A 127 4.47 -6.98 -10.58
N ILE A 128 5.56 -6.96 -9.81
CA ILE A 128 6.12 -5.73 -9.26
C ILE A 128 6.64 -4.87 -10.41
N ALA A 129 6.03 -3.72 -10.63
CA ALA A 129 6.43 -2.80 -11.70
C ALA A 129 7.31 -1.67 -11.18
N TRP A 130 7.19 -1.34 -9.91
CA TRP A 130 7.98 -0.28 -9.27
C TRP A 130 7.98 -0.50 -7.77
N PHE A 131 9.10 -0.16 -7.11
CA PHE A 131 9.23 -0.30 -5.65
C PHE A 131 10.22 0.72 -5.13
N LYS A 132 9.86 1.36 -4.03
CA LYS A 132 10.77 2.25 -3.31
C LYS A 132 10.55 2.15 -1.81
N GLN A 133 11.63 2.00 -1.07
CA GLN A 133 11.61 2.01 0.39
C GLN A 133 12.09 3.39 0.87
N TYR A 134 11.44 3.89 1.92
CA TYR A 134 11.73 5.21 2.50
C TYR A 134 12.15 5.03 3.95
N ASP A 135 12.94 5.98 4.45
CA ASP A 135 13.19 6.05 5.89
C ASP A 135 11.90 6.42 6.62
N ILE A 136 11.77 5.96 7.86
CA ILE A 136 10.54 6.14 8.65
C ILE A 136 10.04 7.59 8.69
N PRO A 137 10.90 8.62 8.93
CA PRO A 137 10.43 10.00 9.01
C PRO A 137 10.17 10.69 7.67
N VAL A 138 10.35 10.00 6.55
CA VAL A 138 10.22 10.61 5.23
C VAL A 138 8.80 10.43 4.69
N VAL A 139 8.13 11.51 4.32
CA VAL A 139 6.84 11.45 3.60
C VAL A 139 7.14 11.22 2.12
N PRO A 140 6.60 10.13 1.52
CA PRO A 140 6.84 9.88 0.09
C PRO A 140 6.36 11.02 -0.80
N ASP A 141 7.13 11.29 -1.87
CA ASP A 141 6.72 12.26 -2.88
C ASP A 141 5.72 11.60 -3.83
N LEU A 142 4.46 11.99 -3.75
CA LEU A 142 3.39 11.41 -4.56
C LEU A 142 3.50 11.75 -6.04
N LYS A 143 4.22 12.80 -6.41
CA LYS A 143 4.50 13.10 -7.82
C LYS A 143 5.36 12.01 -8.44
N GLU A 144 6.34 11.51 -7.69
CA GLU A 144 7.18 10.39 -8.13
C GLU A 144 6.35 9.12 -8.30
N VAL A 145 5.47 8.83 -7.34
CA VAL A 145 4.60 7.67 -7.39
C VAL A 145 3.63 7.76 -8.57
N ALA A 146 3.01 8.92 -8.77
CA ALA A 146 2.09 9.15 -9.88
C ALA A 146 2.79 9.03 -11.24
N SER A 147 4.01 9.54 -11.35
CA SER A 147 4.82 9.42 -12.57
C SER A 147 5.14 7.97 -12.88
N ALA A 148 5.56 7.21 -11.87
CA ALA A 148 5.84 5.78 -12.02
C ALA A 148 4.57 5.02 -12.45
N LEU A 149 3.43 5.33 -11.83
CA LEU A 149 2.15 4.71 -12.16
C LEU A 149 1.70 5.03 -13.58
N ALA A 150 1.91 6.25 -14.05
CA ALA A 150 1.60 6.64 -15.42
C ALA A 150 2.42 5.81 -16.43
N GLN A 151 3.69 5.55 -16.14
CA GLN A 151 4.54 4.69 -16.98
C GLN A 151 4.04 3.24 -16.98
N VAL A 152 3.61 2.74 -15.83
CA VAL A 152 3.05 1.38 -15.69
C VAL A 152 1.77 1.27 -16.52
N LYS A 153 0.89 2.26 -16.46
CA LYS A 153 -0.35 2.30 -17.24
C LYS A 153 -0.04 2.32 -18.74
N ALA A 154 0.90 3.14 -19.18
CA ALA A 154 1.30 3.22 -20.59
C ALA A 154 1.85 1.88 -21.10
N ALA A 155 2.65 1.18 -20.27
CA ALA A 155 3.24 -0.10 -20.65
C ALA A 155 2.21 -1.23 -20.75
N SER A 156 1.07 -1.12 -20.05
CA SER A 156 0.01 -2.13 -20.04
C SER A 156 -1.10 -1.88 -21.06
N ALA A 157 -0.97 -0.79 -21.81
CA ALA A 157 -1.98 -0.42 -22.82
C ALA A 157 -1.90 -1.32 -24.05
#